data_7cba57dc540f8c15d54b8a33653ccded
#
_entry.id   7cba57dc540f8c15d54b8a33653ccded
#
_cell.length_a   1.000
_cell.length_b   1.000
_cell.length_c   1.000
_cell.angle_alpha   90.00
_cell.angle_beta   90.00
_cell.angle_gamma   90.00
#
_symmetry.space_group_name_H-M   'P 1'
#
loop_
_entity.id
_entity.type
_entity.pdbx_description
1 polymer ?
#
loop_
_entity_poly.entity_id
_entity_poly.type
_entity_poly.pdbx_seq_one_letter_code
_entity_poly.pdbx_strand_id
1 'polypeptide(L)' 'MTMTSYFPMADALTSREREITRLVSTGLSNKEIAQHLNLSEATVKIHLHNIFRKLRVSNRTALSAMLFNRSRR' A
#
# COMPACT_ATOMS: atom_id res chain seq x y z
N MET A 1 9.90 5.21 21.39
CA MET A 1 9.44 5.38 20.96
C MET A 1 9.10 5.57 20.10
N THR A 2 8.94 5.51 19.87
CA THR A 2 8.65 5.54 19.20
C THR A 2 8.06 6.02 18.36
N MET A 3 8.12 6.69 17.86
CA MET A 3 7.76 7.32 17.03
C MET A 3 7.00 6.90 15.91
N THR A 4 7.04 5.96 15.57
CA THR A 4 6.27 5.28 14.57
C THR A 4 4.82 5.30 14.82
N SER A 5 4.46 5.87 15.89
CA SER A 5 3.08 5.80 16.34
C SER A 5 2.11 6.57 15.48
N TYR A 6 2.58 7.40 14.56
CA TYR A 6 1.64 8.08 13.68
C TYR A 6 0.81 7.14 12.87
N PHE A 7 1.37 5.99 12.51
CA PHE A 7 0.68 5.04 11.66
C PHE A 7 0.81 3.66 12.23
N PRO A 8 0.16 3.43 13.37
CA PRO A 8 0.22 2.10 13.96
C PRO A 8 -0.29 1.02 13.01
N MET A 9 -1.21 1.38 12.12
CA MET A 9 -1.70 0.43 11.15
C MET A 9 -0.64 0.04 10.14
N ALA A 10 0.28 0.95 9.84
CA ALA A 10 1.35 0.64 8.90
C ALA A 10 2.26 -0.45 9.43
N ASP A 11 2.41 -0.52 10.76
CA ASP A 11 3.23 -1.57 11.36
C ASP A 11 2.60 -2.95 11.21
N ALA A 12 1.31 -3.00 10.91
CA ALA A 12 0.62 -4.27 10.70
C ALA A 12 0.79 -4.79 9.29
N LEU A 13 1.36 -4.02 8.39
CA LEU A 13 1.56 -4.47 7.01
C LEU A 13 2.69 -5.48 6.96
N THR A 14 2.49 -6.52 6.17
CA THR A 14 3.56 -7.46 5.90
C THR A 14 4.61 -6.80 5.01
N SER A 15 5.75 -7.45 4.87
CA SER A 15 6.79 -6.93 3.98
C SER A 15 6.28 -6.78 2.56
N ARG A 16 5.52 -7.78 2.10
CA ARG A 16 4.97 -7.72 0.73
C ARG A 16 3.95 -6.59 0.61
N GLU A 17 3.15 -6.38 1.62
CA GLU A 17 2.17 -5.30 1.59
C GLU A 17 2.85 -3.94 1.58
N ARG A 18 3.91 -3.78 2.34
CA ARG A 18 4.67 -2.52 2.32
C ARG A 18 5.27 -2.29 0.94
N GLU A 19 5.78 -3.34 0.34
CA GLU A 19 6.36 -3.24 -0.99
C GLU A 19 5.31 -2.81 -2.02
N ILE A 20 4.14 -3.42 -1.98
CA ILE A 20 3.06 -3.08 -2.90
C ILE A 20 2.60 -1.65 -2.65
N THR A 21 2.48 -1.25 -1.39
CA THR A 21 2.09 0.11 -1.06
C THR A 21 3.08 1.12 -1.65
N ARG A 22 4.36 0.82 -1.54
CA ARG A 22 5.38 1.69 -2.10
C ARG A 22 5.23 1.81 -3.62
N LEU A 23 4.95 0.70 -4.29
CA LEU A 23 4.79 0.73 -5.74
C LEU A 23 3.53 1.49 -6.14
N VAL A 24 2.47 1.41 -5.35
CA VAL A 24 1.28 2.23 -5.59
C VAL A 24 1.65 3.71 -5.52
N SER A 25 2.49 4.08 -4.57
CA SER A 25 2.86 5.48 -4.42
C SER A 25 3.68 6.00 -5.58
N THR A 26 4.31 5.12 -6.35
CA THR A 26 5.05 5.54 -7.54
C THR A 26 4.17 5.60 -8.78
N GLY A 27 2.89 5.26 -8.65
CA GLY A 27 1.94 5.41 -9.75
C GLY A 27 1.76 4.18 -10.61
N LEU A 28 2.29 3.04 -10.21
CA LEU A 28 2.16 1.82 -11.00
C LEU A 28 0.73 1.28 -10.92
N SER A 29 0.24 0.74 -12.04
CA SER A 29 -1.02 0.04 -12.07
C SER A 29 -0.88 -1.34 -11.44
N ASN A 30 -2.01 -1.98 -11.16
CA ASN A 30 -1.97 -3.34 -10.62
C ASN A 30 -1.24 -4.29 -11.54
N LYS A 31 -1.44 -4.13 -12.85
CA LYS A 31 -0.76 -4.96 -13.82
C LYS A 31 0.74 -4.77 -13.76
N GLU A 32 1.17 -3.52 -13.65
CA GLU A 32 2.59 -3.19 -13.57
C GLU A 32 3.20 -3.70 -12.27
N ILE A 33 2.46 -3.56 -11.18
CA ILE A 33 2.92 -4.09 -9.90
C ILE A 33 3.09 -5.60 -9.98
N ALA A 34 2.11 -6.27 -10.57
CA ALA A 34 2.16 -7.72 -10.73
C ALA A 34 3.40 -8.12 -11.52
N GLN A 35 3.67 -7.43 -12.60
CA GLN A 35 4.85 -7.72 -13.41
C GLN A 35 6.13 -7.46 -12.63
N HIS A 36 6.16 -6.37 -11.90
CA HIS A 36 7.34 -5.99 -11.14
C HIS A 36 7.68 -7.02 -10.06
N LEU A 37 6.66 -7.58 -9.44
CA LEU A 37 6.84 -8.52 -8.34
C LEU A 37 6.73 -9.99 -8.76
N ASN A 38 6.49 -10.22 -10.04
CA ASN A 38 6.31 -11.56 -10.56
C ASN A 38 5.13 -12.27 -9.90
N LEU A 39 4.03 -11.55 -9.78
CA LEU A 39 2.79 -12.05 -9.21
C LEU A 39 1.69 -11.95 -10.25
N SER A 40 0.57 -12.62 -10.01
CA SER A 40 -0.62 -12.39 -10.82
C SER A 40 -1.29 -11.11 -10.39
N GLU A 41 -2.04 -10.52 -11.30
CA GLU A 41 -2.81 -9.33 -10.99
C GLU A 41 -3.84 -9.61 -9.91
N ALA A 42 -4.45 -10.80 -9.95
CA ALA A 42 -5.40 -11.20 -8.93
C ALA A 42 -4.77 -11.23 -7.54
N THR A 43 -3.53 -11.70 -7.46
CA THR A 43 -2.81 -11.73 -6.19
C THR A 43 -2.54 -10.31 -5.68
N VAL A 44 -2.19 -9.41 -6.59
CA VAL A 44 -1.97 -8.00 -6.21
C VAL A 44 -3.26 -7.42 -5.65
N LYS A 45 -4.40 -7.73 -6.27
CA LYS A 45 -5.69 -7.22 -5.77
C LYS A 45 -6.01 -7.74 -4.38
N ILE A 46 -5.68 -8.98 -4.11
CA ILE A 46 -5.88 -9.54 -2.77
C ILE A 46 -5.04 -8.80 -1.75
N HIS A 47 -3.77 -8.56 -2.07
CA HIS A 47 -2.90 -7.80 -1.18
C HIS A 47 -3.44 -6.39 -0.95
N LEU A 48 -3.90 -5.74 -2.02
CA LEU A 48 -4.44 -4.39 -1.90
C LEU A 48 -5.68 -4.35 -1.03
N HIS A 49 -6.54 -5.36 -1.17
CA HIS A 49 -7.73 -5.44 -0.33
C HIS A 49 -7.33 -5.46 1.16
N ASN A 50 -6.34 -6.26 1.48
CA ASN A 50 -5.86 -6.36 2.85
C ASN A 50 -5.22 -5.08 3.32
N ILE A 51 -4.48 -4.41 2.44
CA ILE A 51 -3.85 -3.12 2.75
C ILE A 51 -4.93 -2.08 3.03
N PHE A 52 -5.95 -2.01 2.17
CA PHE A 52 -7.04 -1.05 2.37
C PHE A 52 -7.67 -1.26 3.74
N ARG A 53 -7.94 -2.51 4.09
CA ARG A 53 -8.56 -2.81 5.36
C ARG A 53 -7.65 -2.44 6.53
N LYS A 54 -6.38 -2.75 6.43
CA LYS A 54 -5.44 -2.47 7.52
C LYS A 54 -5.20 -0.98 7.71
N LEU A 55 -5.18 -0.22 6.63
CA LEU A 55 -4.95 1.21 6.70
C LEU A 55 -6.25 2.01 6.78
N ARG A 56 -7.40 1.31 6.78
CA ARG A 56 -8.70 1.93 6.92
C ARG A 56 -9.00 2.93 5.82
N VAL A 57 -8.66 2.56 4.60
CA VAL A 57 -9.02 3.35 3.42
C VAL A 57 -9.97 2.52 2.58
N SER A 58 -10.86 3.20 1.86
CA SER A 58 -11.93 2.54 1.14
C SER A 58 -11.53 2.10 -0.27
N ASN A 59 -10.55 2.75 -0.85
CA ASN A 59 -10.22 2.48 -2.24
C ASN A 59 -8.82 3.00 -2.54
N ARG A 60 -8.40 2.75 -3.78
CA ARG A 60 -7.06 3.12 -4.22
C ARG A 60 -6.82 4.62 -4.18
N THR A 61 -7.83 5.40 -4.52
CA THR A 61 -7.69 6.85 -4.50
C THR A 61 -7.42 7.35 -3.09
N ALA A 62 -8.14 6.81 -2.12
CA ALA A 62 -7.92 7.18 -0.72
C ALA A 62 -6.54 6.77 -0.25
N LEU A 63 -6.08 5.59 -0.67
CA LEU A 63 -4.74 5.13 -0.34
C LEU A 63 -3.69 6.07 -0.94
N SER A 64 -3.83 6.41 -2.20
CA SER A 64 -2.88 7.30 -2.88
C SER A 64 -2.82 8.65 -2.22
N ALA A 65 -3.98 9.20 -1.84
CA ALA A 65 -4.02 10.50 -1.17
C ALA A 65 -3.29 10.44 0.17
N MET A 66 -3.49 9.37 0.93
CA MET A 66 -2.82 9.19 2.20
C MET A 66 -1.30 9.14 2.02
N LEU A 67 -0.85 8.39 1.02
CA LEU A 67 0.59 8.25 0.76
C LEU A 67 1.18 9.57 0.28
N PHE A 68 0.45 10.28 -0.56
CA PHE A 68 0.91 11.57 -1.05
C PHE A 68 1.07 12.57 0.10
N ASN A 69 0.10 12.61 0.99
CA ASN A 69 0.16 13.53 2.12
C ASN A 69 1.35 13.22 3.02
N ARG A 70 1.66 11.95 3.21
CA ARG A 70 2.83 11.58 4.01
C ARG A 70 4.12 12.01 3.33
N SER A 71 4.16 11.86 2.02
CA SER A 71 5.37 12.17 1.26
C SER A 71 5.70 13.63 1.26
N ARG A 72 4.71 14.46 1.42
CA ARG A 72 4.92 15.91 1.36
C ARG A 72 5.60 16.45 2.60
N ARG A 73 5.62 15.68 3.64
CA ARG A 73 6.22 16.13 4.90
C ARG A 73 7.73 16.25 4.80
#